data_c0445483ff78afe20d87adfdf473ae53
#
_entry.id   c0445483ff78afe20d87adfdf473ae53
#
_cell.length_a   1.000
_cell.length_b   1.000
_cell.length_c   1.000
_cell.angle_alpha   90.00
_cell.angle_beta   90.00
_cell.angle_gamma   90.00
#
_symmetry.space_group_name_H-M   'P 1'
#
loop_
_entity.id
_entity.type
_entity.pdbx_description
1 polymer ?
#
loop_
_entity_poly.entity_id
_entity_poly.type
_entity_poly.pdbx_seq_one_letter_code
_entity_poly.pdbx_strand_id
1 'polypeptide(L)'
;FVIKKIKEENKDFPRSTTEALIFSLYFWQNEIQCRITKFADYNMFAMDEQLLIYTTTQKKKVPFSPITPGFVGMYVCGPTVYGHAHLGHARPAITFDLVFRYLQHIGYRVRYVRNITDVGHLVNDADEGEDKIGKKARLDQLEPMEVVQMYTNSYRLNMAKLNVLPPSIEPTATGHIIEQIELVKTILANGYAYESNGSVYFDVQKYATRFDYGKLSGRRIEDLLCNTRDLDGQDEKRSGLDFALWKKAQPEHIMRWPSPWSEGFPGWHAECTAMGKKYLGEVFDIHGGGMDLMFPHHEAEIAQSCASMGHEAVNYWMHNNMITINGQKMGKSLGNFITLDELFTGSHPLLEKAYSPMAIRFFILQAHYRSTLDFSNEALQAAEKGLERLMNATASIAKITPSQHSTVDVDTLRQSCFAAMNDDFNSPIVIANLFDGVRMINQIIEGKATINQADLEKLSELFQLFVFEILGLQQEVNDSADNEMLSGVVDLLLTLRMEAKANKDWVLSDKIRNELTTLGFAIKDLKDGFEWEIKK
;
A
#
# COMPACT_ATOMS: atom_id res chain seq x y z
N PHE A 1 34.87 8.88 21.12
CA PHE A 1 35.64 10.12 21.32
C PHE A 1 34.74 11.34 21.30
N VAL A 2 33.86 11.49 20.29
CA VAL A 2 32.91 12.63 20.16
C VAL A 2 31.92 12.68 21.34
N ILE A 3 31.35 11.54 21.76
CA ILE A 3 30.41 11.45 22.89
C ILE A 3 31.06 11.89 24.21
N LYS A 4 32.34 11.59 24.42
CA LYS A 4 33.08 11.98 25.62
C LYS A 4 33.30 13.48 25.66
N LYS A 5 33.57 14.08 24.51
CA LYS A 5 33.81 15.53 24.37
C LYS A 5 32.52 16.35 24.57
N ILE A 6 31.37 15.88 24.05
CA ILE A 6 30.05 16.53 24.20
C ILE A 6 29.55 16.44 25.66
N LYS A 7 29.85 15.35 26.38
CA LYS A 7 29.51 15.20 27.80
C LYS A 7 30.37 16.11 28.74
N GLU A 8 31.55 16.50 28.28
CA GLU A 8 32.42 17.38 29.05
C GLU A 8 32.07 18.86 28.87
N GLU A 9 31.47 19.26 27.73
CA GLU A 9 31.16 20.64 27.38
C GLU A 9 29.73 21.10 27.82
N ASN A 10 28.78 20.18 28.15
CA ASN A 10 27.39 20.53 28.52
C ASN A 10 26.97 19.93 29.85
N LYS A 11 27.41 20.51 30.95
CA LYS A 11 27.11 20.04 32.32
C LYS A 11 25.68 20.28 32.80
N ASP A 12 24.89 21.13 32.14
CA ASP A 12 23.58 21.59 32.61
C ASP A 12 22.37 21.06 31.83
N PHE A 13 22.55 20.10 30.91
CA PHE A 13 21.41 19.49 30.18
C PHE A 13 20.91 18.22 30.88
N PRO A 14 19.58 18.02 30.97
CA PRO A 14 19.02 16.78 31.54
C PRO A 14 19.52 15.56 30.74
N ARG A 15 20.09 14.58 31.42
CA ARG A 15 20.74 13.39 30.81
C ARG A 15 19.87 12.66 29.79
N SER A 16 18.54 12.66 29.96
CA SER A 16 17.56 12.03 29.06
C SER A 16 17.42 12.72 27.69
N THR A 17 17.51 14.06 27.64
CA THR A 17 17.36 14.83 26.40
C THR A 17 18.61 14.79 25.53
N THR A 18 19.78 14.77 26.15
CA THR A 18 21.07 14.74 25.42
C THR A 18 21.31 13.35 24.79
N GLU A 19 20.92 12.27 25.46
CA GLU A 19 21.04 10.91 24.91
C GLU A 19 20.07 10.70 23.76
N ALA A 20 18.85 11.21 23.83
CA ALA A 20 17.87 11.15 22.75
C ALA A 20 18.32 11.99 21.51
N LEU A 21 18.91 13.16 21.72
CA LEU A 21 19.46 13.99 20.64
C LEU A 21 20.69 13.35 19.98
N ILE A 22 21.59 12.77 20.78
CA ILE A 22 22.78 12.05 20.26
C ILE A 22 22.35 10.81 19.49
N PHE A 23 21.36 10.04 20.00
CA PHE A 23 20.80 8.88 19.31
C PHE A 23 20.12 9.28 18.01
N SER A 24 19.35 10.37 18.01
CA SER A 24 18.72 10.93 16.82
C SER A 24 19.74 11.39 15.77
N LEU A 25 20.81 12.11 16.18
CA LEU A 25 21.88 12.57 15.29
C LEU A 25 22.71 11.39 14.73
N TYR A 26 22.97 10.36 15.55
CA TYR A 26 23.69 9.17 15.13
C TYR A 26 22.85 8.33 14.14
N PHE A 27 21.55 8.23 14.41
CA PHE A 27 20.61 7.58 13.50
C PHE A 27 20.49 8.34 12.17
N TRP A 28 20.45 9.68 12.23
CA TRP A 28 20.39 10.56 11.05
C TRP A 28 21.69 10.50 10.21
N GLN A 29 22.85 10.51 10.86
CA GLN A 29 24.13 10.35 10.18
C GLN A 29 24.28 8.97 9.52
N ASN A 30 23.88 7.90 10.19
CA ASN A 30 23.92 6.54 9.62
C ASN A 30 22.91 6.39 8.47
N GLU A 31 21.75 7.02 8.56
CA GLU A 31 20.75 7.03 7.48
C GLU A 31 21.27 7.78 6.23
N ILE A 32 21.92 8.92 6.40
CA ILE A 32 22.55 9.68 5.31
C ILE A 32 23.71 8.89 4.72
N GLN A 33 24.58 8.32 5.54
CA GLN A 33 25.70 7.51 5.07
C GLN A 33 25.23 6.27 4.32
N CYS A 34 24.21 5.57 4.83
CA CYS A 34 23.58 4.42 4.17
C CYS A 34 22.97 4.82 2.81
N ARG A 35 22.31 5.98 2.72
CA ARG A 35 21.76 6.50 1.45
C ARG A 35 22.84 6.85 0.43
N ILE A 36 23.94 7.47 0.87
CA ILE A 36 25.07 7.80 0.00
C ILE A 36 25.75 6.53 -0.52
N THR A 37 25.93 5.52 0.33
CA THR A 37 26.51 4.23 -0.06
C THR A 37 25.58 3.47 -1.02
N LYS A 38 24.28 3.40 -0.71
CA LYS A 38 23.28 2.78 -1.59
C LYS A 38 23.20 3.47 -2.98
N PHE A 39 23.33 4.79 -3.02
CA PHE A 39 23.38 5.55 -4.28
C PHE A 39 24.66 5.30 -5.08
N ALA A 40 25.80 5.16 -4.40
CA ALA A 40 27.07 4.82 -5.04
C ALA A 40 27.07 3.39 -5.58
N ASP A 41 26.54 2.44 -4.82
CA ASP A 41 26.42 1.02 -5.22
C ASP A 41 25.47 0.86 -6.41
N TYR A 42 24.32 1.55 -6.42
CA TYR A 42 23.40 1.55 -7.54
C TYR A 42 24.06 2.13 -8.81
N ASN A 43 24.72 3.27 -8.71
CA ASN A 43 25.42 3.86 -9.85
C ASN A 43 26.57 3.00 -10.37
N MET A 44 27.20 2.19 -9.52
CA MET A 44 28.26 1.26 -9.95
C MET A 44 27.71 0.03 -10.70
N PHE A 45 26.48 -0.43 -10.37
CA PHE A 45 25.84 -1.59 -11.00
C PHE A 45 24.76 -1.22 -12.04
N ALA A 46 24.16 -0.03 -11.94
CA ALA A 46 23.11 0.44 -12.85
C ALA A 46 23.64 1.05 -14.15
N MET A 47 24.94 1.06 -14.39
CA MET A 47 25.50 1.60 -15.64
C MET A 47 25.05 0.86 -16.90
N ASP A 48 24.44 -0.34 -16.78
CA ASP A 48 24.00 -1.13 -17.95
C ASP A 48 22.46 -1.30 -18.09
N GLU A 49 21.62 -1.08 -17.06
CA GLU A 49 20.18 -1.33 -17.16
C GLU A 49 19.32 -0.17 -16.61
N GLN A 50 18.76 0.60 -17.52
CA GLN A 50 17.87 1.71 -17.23
C GLN A 50 16.49 1.18 -16.76
N LEU A 51 15.91 1.80 -15.70
CA LEU A 51 14.53 1.53 -15.29
C LEU A 51 13.56 1.83 -16.43
N LEU A 52 12.78 0.83 -16.81
CA LEU A 52 11.69 0.95 -17.78
C LEU A 52 10.35 0.95 -17.01
N ILE A 53 9.43 1.82 -17.42
CA ILE A 53 8.07 1.89 -16.88
C ILE A 53 7.07 1.75 -18.03
N TYR A 54 6.11 0.84 -17.89
CA TYR A 54 4.98 0.79 -18.80
C TYR A 54 4.04 1.95 -18.53
N THR A 55 3.83 2.79 -19.53
CA THR A 55 2.84 3.88 -19.42
C THR A 55 1.59 3.55 -20.23
N THR A 56 0.44 3.70 -19.62
CA THR A 56 -0.86 3.37 -20.21
C THR A 56 -1.15 4.23 -21.44
N THR A 57 -0.73 5.49 -21.45
CA THR A 57 -0.92 6.41 -22.59
C THR A 57 -0.21 5.94 -23.85
N GLN A 58 1.01 5.38 -23.73
CA GLN A 58 1.80 4.92 -24.86
C GLN A 58 1.66 3.41 -25.12
N LYS A 59 1.06 2.67 -24.19
CA LYS A 59 0.87 1.20 -24.23
C LYS A 59 2.17 0.42 -24.44
N LYS A 60 3.29 0.94 -23.94
CA LYS A 60 4.64 0.34 -24.02
C LYS A 60 5.49 0.71 -22.80
N LYS A 61 6.54 -0.08 -22.58
CA LYS A 61 7.60 0.27 -21.63
C LYS A 61 8.48 1.37 -22.24
N VAL A 62 8.77 2.39 -21.45
CA VAL A 62 9.63 3.51 -21.84
C VAL A 62 10.68 3.75 -20.75
N PRO A 63 11.86 4.26 -21.10
CA PRO A 63 12.86 4.64 -20.12
C PRO A 63 12.32 5.66 -19.13
N PHE A 64 12.53 5.42 -17.83
CA PHE A 64 12.15 6.36 -16.80
C PHE A 64 13.16 7.50 -16.72
N SER A 65 12.67 8.72 -16.79
CA SER A 65 13.45 9.95 -16.59
C SER A 65 12.60 10.93 -15.80
N PRO A 66 12.96 11.23 -14.53
CA PRO A 66 12.20 12.18 -13.74
C PRO A 66 12.35 13.60 -14.26
N ILE A 67 11.33 14.44 -14.05
CA ILE A 67 11.31 15.85 -14.42
C ILE A 67 12.46 16.60 -13.73
N THR A 68 12.66 16.32 -12.45
CA THR A 68 13.73 16.90 -11.67
C THR A 68 14.75 15.82 -11.29
N PRO A 69 16.02 15.91 -11.72
CA PRO A 69 17.03 14.90 -11.39
C PRO A 69 17.10 14.61 -9.90
N GLY A 70 17.04 13.32 -9.54
CA GLY A 70 17.07 12.84 -8.16
C GLY A 70 15.75 12.94 -7.38
N PHE A 71 14.68 13.53 -7.97
CA PHE A 71 13.37 13.68 -7.34
C PHE A 71 12.28 13.06 -8.21
N VAL A 72 11.29 12.44 -7.57
CA VAL A 72 10.11 11.87 -8.24
C VAL A 72 8.85 12.37 -7.55
N GLY A 73 7.93 12.95 -8.30
CA GLY A 73 6.57 13.24 -7.88
C GLY A 73 5.65 12.09 -8.26
N MET A 74 5.02 11.45 -7.26
CA MET A 74 4.11 10.32 -7.47
C MET A 74 2.77 10.59 -6.80
N TYR A 75 1.68 10.54 -7.57
CA TYR A 75 0.31 10.61 -7.09
C TYR A 75 -0.39 9.27 -7.30
N VAL A 76 -1.11 8.79 -6.29
CA VAL A 76 -1.93 7.58 -6.41
C VAL A 76 -3.32 7.86 -5.87
N CYS A 77 -4.35 7.53 -6.65
CA CYS A 77 -5.72 7.65 -6.18
C CYS A 77 -5.96 6.76 -4.95
N GLY A 78 -6.47 7.37 -3.90
CA GLY A 78 -6.75 6.73 -2.64
C GLY A 78 -8.18 6.20 -2.52
N PRO A 79 -8.57 5.66 -1.36
CA PRO A 79 -9.89 5.09 -1.16
C PRO A 79 -10.97 6.13 -0.95
N THR A 80 -12.21 5.80 -1.36
CA THR A 80 -13.41 6.46 -0.83
C THR A 80 -13.80 5.78 0.47
N VAL A 81 -13.83 6.54 1.57
CA VAL A 81 -13.92 5.99 2.94
C VAL A 81 -15.36 5.85 3.44
N TYR A 82 -16.15 4.97 2.81
CA TYR A 82 -17.51 4.61 3.20
C TYR A 82 -17.68 3.15 3.64
N GLY A 83 -16.58 2.39 3.72
CA GLY A 83 -16.58 0.98 4.09
C GLY A 83 -15.19 0.47 4.41
N HIS A 84 -15.11 -0.73 4.97
CA HIS A 84 -13.85 -1.39 5.29
C HIS A 84 -13.01 -1.66 4.03
N ALA A 85 -11.69 -1.64 4.22
CA ALA A 85 -10.75 -1.97 3.15
C ALA A 85 -10.92 -3.44 2.71
N HIS A 86 -10.72 -3.69 1.42
CA HIS A 86 -10.85 -5.01 0.80
C HIS A 86 -9.66 -5.26 -0.16
N LEU A 87 -9.60 -6.44 -0.75
CA LEU A 87 -8.51 -6.82 -1.68
C LEU A 87 -8.30 -5.83 -2.82
N GLY A 88 -9.37 -5.21 -3.34
CA GLY A 88 -9.29 -4.17 -4.36
C GLY A 88 -8.54 -2.91 -3.90
N HIS A 89 -8.51 -2.62 -2.60
CA HIS A 89 -7.69 -1.55 -2.02
C HIS A 89 -6.26 -2.02 -1.73
N ALA A 90 -6.08 -3.28 -1.32
CA ALA A 90 -4.76 -3.83 -1.02
C ALA A 90 -3.87 -3.87 -2.26
N ARG A 91 -4.43 -4.23 -3.42
CA ARG A 91 -3.64 -4.39 -4.65
C ARG A 91 -2.94 -3.10 -5.11
N PRO A 92 -3.62 -1.97 -5.34
CA PRO A 92 -2.94 -0.71 -5.66
C PRO A 92 -2.00 -0.27 -4.54
N ALA A 93 -2.40 -0.41 -3.28
CA ALA A 93 -1.56 -0.01 -2.15
C ALA A 93 -0.22 -0.76 -2.13
N ILE A 94 -0.22 -2.10 -2.29
CA ILE A 94 0.99 -2.93 -2.33
C ILE A 94 1.79 -2.67 -3.62
N THR A 95 1.11 -2.50 -4.77
CA THR A 95 1.77 -2.19 -6.05
C THR A 95 2.57 -0.90 -5.97
N PHE A 96 1.94 0.18 -5.51
CA PHE A 96 2.61 1.48 -5.45
C PHE A 96 3.55 1.61 -4.24
N ASP A 97 3.39 0.79 -3.20
CA ASP A 97 4.39 0.62 -2.14
C ASP A 97 5.68 -0.02 -2.69
N LEU A 98 5.56 -1.06 -3.55
CA LEU A 98 6.71 -1.66 -4.24
C LEU A 98 7.44 -0.62 -5.11
N VAL A 99 6.70 0.16 -5.91
CA VAL A 99 7.25 1.25 -6.74
C VAL A 99 7.95 2.28 -5.87
N PHE A 100 7.31 2.72 -4.79
CA PHE A 100 7.84 3.70 -3.85
C PHE A 100 9.14 3.23 -3.19
N ARG A 101 9.16 1.99 -2.66
CA ARG A 101 10.35 1.39 -2.04
C ARG A 101 11.50 1.25 -3.02
N TYR A 102 11.21 0.77 -4.23
CA TYR A 102 12.26 0.58 -5.23
C TYR A 102 12.84 1.90 -5.71
N LEU A 103 12.01 2.90 -6.03
CA LEU A 103 12.49 4.23 -6.41
C LEU A 103 13.36 4.87 -5.32
N GLN A 104 12.99 4.71 -4.04
CA GLN A 104 13.83 5.18 -2.93
C GLN A 104 15.16 4.41 -2.85
N HIS A 105 15.13 3.09 -3.06
CA HIS A 105 16.33 2.26 -3.02
C HIS A 105 17.32 2.67 -4.10
N ILE A 106 16.86 2.92 -5.33
CA ILE A 106 17.73 3.37 -6.43
C ILE A 106 18.09 4.86 -6.36
N GLY A 107 17.83 5.51 -5.21
CA GLY A 107 18.36 6.81 -4.84
C GLY A 107 17.46 8.00 -5.13
N TYR A 108 16.24 7.80 -5.64
CA TYR A 108 15.30 8.92 -5.80
C TYR A 108 14.70 9.36 -4.48
N ARG A 109 14.58 10.67 -4.30
CA ARG A 109 13.74 11.27 -3.28
C ARG A 109 12.31 11.36 -3.80
N VAL A 110 11.42 10.49 -3.32
CA VAL A 110 10.04 10.40 -3.82
C VAL A 110 9.11 11.21 -2.92
N ARG A 111 8.35 12.14 -3.52
CA ARG A 111 7.18 12.75 -2.87
C ARG A 111 5.96 11.97 -3.30
N TYR A 112 5.50 11.08 -2.44
CA TYR A 112 4.33 10.24 -2.66
C TYR A 112 3.10 10.89 -2.04
N VAL A 113 2.09 11.19 -2.88
CA VAL A 113 0.79 11.75 -2.48
C VAL A 113 -0.28 10.69 -2.75
N ARG A 114 -1.12 10.40 -1.74
CA ARG A 114 -2.29 9.53 -1.86
C ARG A 114 -3.44 10.17 -1.13
N ASN A 115 -4.53 10.50 -1.83
CA ASN A 115 -5.66 11.17 -1.22
C ASN A 115 -6.57 10.23 -0.41
N ILE A 116 -7.43 10.82 0.39
CA ILE A 116 -8.65 10.23 0.95
C ILE A 116 -9.83 10.95 0.33
N THR A 117 -10.68 10.21 -0.39
CA THR A 117 -11.95 10.74 -0.91
C THR A 117 -12.99 10.65 0.19
N ASP A 118 -13.27 11.80 0.81
CA ASP A 118 -14.17 11.95 1.95
C ASP A 118 -15.44 12.77 1.63
N VAL A 119 -15.65 13.13 0.35
CA VAL A 119 -16.86 13.83 -0.15
C VAL A 119 -16.96 13.68 -1.68
N GLY A 120 -18.16 13.88 -2.22
CA GLY A 120 -18.37 14.10 -3.66
C GLY A 120 -18.41 12.84 -4.53
N HIS A 121 -18.30 11.65 -3.94
CA HIS A 121 -18.40 10.40 -4.67
C HIS A 121 -19.83 9.83 -4.56
N LEU A 122 -20.63 10.04 -5.59
CA LEU A 122 -22.04 9.68 -5.59
C LEU A 122 -22.25 8.18 -5.85
N VAL A 123 -23.42 7.68 -5.47
CA VAL A 123 -23.83 6.28 -5.69
C VAL A 123 -23.91 6.00 -7.18
N ASN A 124 -23.44 4.80 -7.60
CA ASN A 124 -23.35 4.33 -8.99
C ASN A 124 -22.37 5.10 -9.88
N ASP A 125 -21.44 5.89 -9.28
CA ASP A 125 -20.49 6.75 -10.00
C ASP A 125 -21.23 7.72 -10.97
N ALA A 126 -22.44 8.11 -10.59
CA ALA A 126 -23.32 9.03 -11.32
C ALA A 126 -23.06 10.47 -10.90
N ASP A 127 -23.62 11.43 -11.64
CA ASP A 127 -23.58 12.86 -11.28
C ASP A 127 -24.82 13.30 -10.47
N GLU A 128 -25.72 12.39 -10.19
CA GLU A 128 -26.89 12.62 -9.32
C GLU A 128 -27.07 11.47 -8.34
N GLY A 129 -27.74 11.76 -7.25
CA GLY A 129 -27.99 10.80 -6.18
C GLY A 129 -27.31 11.18 -4.88
N GLU A 130 -27.45 10.32 -3.91
CA GLU A 130 -26.88 10.50 -2.57
C GLU A 130 -25.37 10.22 -2.58
N ASP A 131 -24.58 11.02 -1.88
CA ASP A 131 -23.17 10.76 -1.63
C ASP A 131 -23.00 9.42 -0.89
N LYS A 132 -21.99 8.61 -1.27
CA LYS A 132 -21.75 7.28 -0.69
C LYS A 132 -21.53 7.35 0.82
N ILE A 133 -20.85 8.38 1.31
CA ILE A 133 -20.57 8.60 2.73
C ILE A 133 -21.84 9.07 3.44
N GLY A 134 -22.58 10.04 2.87
CA GLY A 134 -23.85 10.51 3.40
C GLY A 134 -24.88 9.38 3.52
N LYS A 135 -24.99 8.54 2.47
CA LYS A 135 -25.84 7.35 2.51
C LYS A 135 -25.45 6.38 3.63
N LYS A 136 -24.15 6.11 3.80
CA LYS A 136 -23.68 5.24 4.85
C LYS A 136 -23.94 5.81 6.24
N ALA A 137 -23.67 7.11 6.43
CA ALA A 137 -23.94 7.83 7.67
C ALA A 137 -25.43 7.75 8.06
N ARG A 138 -26.33 7.99 7.12
CA ARG A 138 -27.78 7.89 7.35
C ARG A 138 -28.21 6.47 7.72
N LEU A 139 -27.67 5.45 7.06
CA LEU A 139 -27.98 4.05 7.36
C LEU A 139 -27.48 3.63 8.74
N ASP A 140 -26.32 4.13 9.16
CA ASP A 140 -25.72 3.80 10.46
C ASP A 140 -26.15 4.78 11.58
N GLN A 141 -26.96 5.79 11.27
CA GLN A 141 -27.39 6.87 12.19
C GLN A 141 -26.20 7.65 12.80
N LEU A 142 -25.20 7.95 11.95
CA LEU A 142 -23.98 8.68 12.27
C LEU A 142 -23.89 9.98 11.48
N GLU A 143 -23.01 10.89 11.91
CA GLU A 143 -22.60 12.04 11.08
C GLU A 143 -21.62 11.58 9.98
N PRO A 144 -21.65 12.19 8.78
CA PRO A 144 -20.74 11.82 7.69
C PRO A 144 -19.26 11.81 8.10
N MET A 145 -18.82 12.77 8.91
CA MET A 145 -17.42 12.85 9.35
C MET A 145 -17.04 11.77 10.40
N GLU A 146 -18.01 11.21 11.13
CA GLU A 146 -17.77 10.03 11.97
C GLU A 146 -17.50 8.80 11.09
N VAL A 147 -18.27 8.61 10.02
CA VAL A 147 -18.06 7.55 9.02
C VAL A 147 -16.67 7.69 8.38
N VAL A 148 -16.33 8.90 7.93
CA VAL A 148 -15.00 9.22 7.36
C VAL A 148 -13.88 8.86 8.33
N GLN A 149 -13.97 9.29 9.58
CA GLN A 149 -12.95 9.04 10.60
C GLN A 149 -12.78 7.54 10.88
N MET A 150 -13.90 6.82 11.04
CA MET A 150 -13.90 5.40 11.33
C MET A 150 -13.23 4.59 10.20
N TYR A 151 -13.66 4.80 8.95
CA TYR A 151 -13.15 4.01 7.83
C TYR A 151 -11.75 4.43 7.37
N THR A 152 -11.39 5.71 7.54
CA THR A 152 -10.00 6.16 7.31
C THR A 152 -9.04 5.49 8.28
N ASN A 153 -9.39 5.42 9.57
CA ASN A 153 -8.56 4.75 10.56
C ASN A 153 -8.48 3.23 10.29
N SER A 154 -9.60 2.59 9.97
CA SER A 154 -9.62 1.17 9.57
C SER A 154 -8.73 0.91 8.35
N TYR A 155 -8.80 1.75 7.32
CA TYR A 155 -7.96 1.65 6.13
C TYR A 155 -6.46 1.75 6.50
N ARG A 156 -6.07 2.78 7.27
CA ARG A 156 -4.67 2.98 7.67
C ARG A 156 -4.14 1.80 8.49
N LEU A 157 -4.93 1.27 9.42
CA LEU A 157 -4.56 0.09 10.21
C LEU A 157 -4.35 -1.14 9.33
N ASN A 158 -5.23 -1.38 8.37
CA ASN A 158 -5.09 -2.50 7.43
C ASN A 158 -3.87 -2.35 6.52
N MET A 159 -3.59 -1.13 6.04
CA MET A 159 -2.37 -0.86 5.26
C MET A 159 -1.11 -1.07 6.09
N ALA A 160 -1.11 -0.68 7.36
CA ALA A 160 0.01 -0.93 8.28
C ALA A 160 0.23 -2.43 8.52
N LYS A 161 -0.83 -3.23 8.72
CA LYS A 161 -0.73 -4.70 8.81
C LYS A 161 -0.11 -5.31 7.56
N LEU A 162 -0.44 -4.80 6.38
CA LEU A 162 0.16 -5.21 5.10
C LEU A 162 1.58 -4.66 4.88
N ASN A 163 2.18 -3.97 5.84
CA ASN A 163 3.47 -3.29 5.75
C ASN A 163 3.58 -2.33 4.56
N VAL A 164 2.47 -1.68 4.20
CA VAL A 164 2.45 -0.60 3.22
C VAL A 164 2.95 0.68 3.88
N LEU A 165 3.98 1.28 3.31
CA LEU A 165 4.54 2.54 3.82
C LEU A 165 3.50 3.67 3.69
N PRO A 166 3.40 4.57 4.66
CA PRO A 166 2.55 5.73 4.54
C PRO A 166 3.02 6.63 3.40
N PRO A 167 2.11 7.32 2.69
CA PRO A 167 2.51 8.33 1.72
C PRO A 167 3.19 9.52 2.41
N SER A 168 3.96 10.31 1.66
CA SER A 168 4.56 11.54 2.18
C SER A 168 3.50 12.56 2.58
N ILE A 169 2.37 12.59 1.84
CA ILE A 169 1.22 13.48 2.06
C ILE A 169 -0.05 12.68 1.78
N GLU A 170 -1.01 12.72 2.72
CA GLU A 170 -2.32 12.08 2.57
C GLU A 170 -3.44 13.15 2.69
N PRO A 171 -3.70 13.91 1.60
CA PRO A 171 -4.68 14.98 1.61
C PRO A 171 -6.10 14.42 1.51
N THR A 172 -7.08 15.18 2.04
CA THR A 172 -8.50 14.88 1.91
C THR A 172 -9.19 15.81 0.92
N ALA A 173 -10.24 15.34 0.25
CA ALA A 173 -11.04 16.18 -0.66
C ALA A 173 -11.68 17.37 0.08
N THR A 174 -12.22 17.14 1.30
CA THR A 174 -12.78 18.21 2.14
C THR A 174 -11.76 19.26 2.57
N GLY A 175 -10.50 18.86 2.77
CA GLY A 175 -9.40 19.77 3.10
C GLY A 175 -8.95 20.66 1.93
N HIS A 176 -9.48 20.43 0.72
CA HIS A 176 -9.03 21.08 -0.52
C HIS A 176 -10.18 21.69 -1.35
N ILE A 177 -11.27 22.06 -0.70
CA ILE A 177 -12.44 22.69 -1.35
C ILE A 177 -12.05 23.98 -2.09
N ILE A 178 -11.17 24.79 -1.51
CA ILE A 178 -10.72 26.04 -2.13
C ILE A 178 -9.98 25.78 -3.44
N GLU A 179 -9.04 24.83 -3.42
CA GLU A 179 -8.25 24.47 -4.60
C GLU A 179 -9.13 23.89 -5.72
N GLN A 180 -10.14 23.12 -5.36
CA GLN A 180 -11.10 22.56 -6.31
C GLN A 180 -11.98 23.67 -6.92
N ILE A 181 -12.47 24.62 -6.11
CA ILE A 181 -13.22 25.79 -6.62
C ILE A 181 -12.36 26.62 -7.58
N GLU A 182 -11.08 26.87 -7.26
CA GLU A 182 -10.18 27.63 -8.15
C GLU A 182 -9.86 26.87 -9.45
N LEU A 183 -9.75 25.55 -9.41
CA LEU A 183 -9.64 24.71 -10.59
C LEU A 183 -10.88 24.88 -11.50
N VAL A 184 -12.07 24.75 -10.93
CA VAL A 184 -13.36 24.89 -11.67
C VAL A 184 -13.50 26.29 -12.27
N LYS A 185 -13.16 27.36 -11.53
CA LYS A 185 -13.13 28.73 -12.07
C LYS A 185 -12.22 28.86 -13.28
N THR A 186 -11.05 28.25 -13.21
CA THR A 186 -10.06 28.28 -14.29
C THR A 186 -10.60 27.56 -15.54
N ILE A 187 -11.19 26.38 -15.38
CA ILE A 187 -11.80 25.61 -16.49
C ILE A 187 -12.96 26.39 -17.13
N LEU A 188 -13.82 27.03 -16.30
CA LEU A 188 -14.89 27.90 -16.76
C LEU A 188 -14.36 29.09 -17.57
N ALA A 189 -13.37 29.80 -17.04
CA ALA A 189 -12.76 30.95 -17.70
C ALA A 189 -12.12 30.59 -19.05
N ASN A 190 -11.58 29.38 -19.16
CA ASN A 190 -11.00 28.85 -20.41
C ASN A 190 -12.09 28.31 -21.39
N GLY A 191 -13.37 28.32 -20.99
CA GLY A 191 -14.50 27.96 -21.84
C GLY A 191 -14.76 26.48 -22.02
N TYR A 192 -14.20 25.61 -21.15
CA TYR A 192 -14.40 24.15 -21.18
C TYR A 192 -15.41 23.64 -20.14
N ALA A 193 -16.11 24.55 -19.47
CA ALA A 193 -17.19 24.21 -18.56
C ALA A 193 -18.35 25.20 -18.70
N TYR A 194 -19.51 24.88 -18.13
CA TYR A 194 -20.69 25.71 -18.10
C TYR A 194 -21.47 25.51 -16.80
N GLU A 195 -22.22 26.57 -16.42
CA GLU A 195 -23.15 26.51 -15.31
C GLU A 195 -24.52 26.01 -15.77
N SER A 196 -25.17 25.19 -14.94
CA SER A 196 -26.55 24.77 -15.11
C SER A 196 -27.20 24.56 -13.73
N ASN A 197 -28.30 25.27 -13.45
CA ASN A 197 -29.07 25.20 -12.20
C ASN A 197 -28.23 25.34 -10.90
N GLY A 198 -27.11 26.05 -10.94
CA GLY A 198 -26.18 26.21 -9.81
C GLY A 198 -25.16 25.08 -9.65
N SER A 199 -25.15 24.10 -10.55
CA SER A 199 -24.07 23.12 -10.75
C SER A 199 -23.16 23.58 -11.87
N VAL A 200 -21.92 23.04 -11.92
CA VAL A 200 -20.95 23.28 -12.99
C VAL A 200 -20.54 21.96 -13.61
N TYR A 201 -20.66 21.89 -14.93
CA TYR A 201 -20.33 20.70 -15.72
C TYR A 201 -19.17 20.97 -16.66
N PHE A 202 -18.32 19.97 -16.84
CA PHE A 202 -17.27 19.95 -17.86
C PHE A 202 -17.91 19.67 -19.23
N ASP A 203 -17.59 20.48 -20.23
CA ASP A 203 -18.11 20.37 -21.61
C ASP A 203 -17.16 19.48 -22.44
N VAL A 204 -17.43 18.17 -22.44
CA VAL A 204 -16.59 17.17 -23.12
C VAL A 204 -16.56 17.39 -24.64
N GLN A 205 -17.69 17.79 -25.24
CA GLN A 205 -17.72 18.04 -26.70
C GLN A 205 -16.88 19.26 -27.07
N LYS A 206 -16.93 20.32 -26.27
CA LYS A 206 -16.10 21.51 -26.47
C LYS A 206 -14.62 21.19 -26.30
N TYR A 207 -14.26 20.42 -25.27
CA TYR A 207 -12.90 19.95 -25.04
C TYR A 207 -12.38 19.16 -26.23
N ALA A 208 -13.17 18.23 -26.76
CA ALA A 208 -12.81 17.37 -27.88
C ALA A 208 -12.57 18.12 -29.20
N THR A 209 -12.96 19.38 -29.31
CA THR A 209 -12.61 20.20 -30.49
C THR A 209 -11.12 20.55 -30.57
N ARG A 210 -10.37 20.42 -29.46
CA ARG A 210 -8.96 20.78 -29.36
C ARG A 210 -8.08 19.68 -28.81
N PHE A 211 -8.60 18.84 -27.96
CA PHE A 211 -7.85 17.79 -27.26
C PHE A 211 -8.50 16.43 -27.50
N ASP A 212 -7.75 15.35 -27.31
CA ASP A 212 -8.22 13.98 -27.51
C ASP A 212 -8.83 13.45 -26.19
N TYR A 213 -10.17 13.41 -26.09
CA TYR A 213 -10.89 12.77 -24.99
C TYR A 213 -11.03 11.28 -25.27
N GLY A 214 -10.53 10.45 -24.38
CA GLY A 214 -10.44 9.00 -24.57
C GLY A 214 -9.03 8.50 -24.89
N LYS A 215 -8.04 9.39 -24.93
CA LYS A 215 -6.63 9.08 -25.20
C LYS A 215 -6.05 8.02 -24.26
N LEU A 216 -6.34 8.10 -22.97
CA LEU A 216 -5.85 7.16 -21.97
C LEU A 216 -6.56 5.81 -22.08
N SER A 217 -7.88 5.83 -22.15
CA SER A 217 -8.72 4.63 -22.17
C SER A 217 -8.77 3.95 -23.54
N GLY A 218 -8.40 4.66 -24.60
CA GLY A 218 -8.54 4.20 -25.98
C GLY A 218 -9.99 4.17 -26.47
N ARG A 219 -10.91 4.85 -25.77
CA ARG A 219 -12.33 4.94 -26.11
C ARG A 219 -12.55 6.08 -27.11
N ARG A 220 -13.43 5.87 -28.06
CA ARG A 220 -13.82 6.90 -29.02
C ARG A 220 -15.05 7.64 -28.54
N ILE A 221 -15.09 8.95 -28.70
CA ILE A 221 -16.23 9.78 -28.28
C ILE A 221 -17.54 9.32 -28.95
N GLU A 222 -17.47 8.96 -30.24
CA GLU A 222 -18.65 8.49 -30.98
C GLU A 222 -19.25 7.22 -30.34
N ASP A 223 -18.38 6.29 -29.91
CA ASP A 223 -18.81 5.06 -29.25
C ASP A 223 -19.39 5.33 -27.86
N LEU A 224 -18.83 6.31 -27.14
CA LEU A 224 -19.31 6.75 -25.84
C LEU A 224 -20.68 7.43 -25.96
N LEU A 225 -20.89 8.28 -26.96
CA LEU A 225 -22.19 8.93 -27.21
C LEU A 225 -23.30 7.94 -27.56
N CYS A 226 -22.96 6.88 -28.31
CA CYS A 226 -23.93 5.84 -28.66
C CYS A 226 -24.32 4.95 -27.46
N ASN A 227 -23.47 4.89 -26.42
CA ASN A 227 -23.65 4.04 -25.24
C ASN A 227 -24.08 4.83 -23.97
N THR A 228 -24.38 6.13 -24.10
CA THR A 228 -24.95 6.90 -22.98
C THR A 228 -26.32 6.32 -22.66
N ARG A 229 -26.43 5.66 -21.48
CA ARG A 229 -27.72 5.26 -20.92
C ARG A 229 -28.46 6.51 -20.48
N ASP A 230 -29.80 6.48 -20.55
CA ASP A 230 -30.65 7.44 -19.86
C ASP A 230 -30.43 7.27 -18.35
N LEU A 231 -29.48 8.04 -17.81
CA LEU A 231 -29.21 8.12 -16.38
C LEU A 231 -29.98 9.32 -15.83
N ASP A 232 -30.47 9.21 -14.59
CA ASP A 232 -31.11 10.32 -13.86
C ASP A 232 -30.12 11.51 -13.84
N GLY A 233 -30.64 12.74 -14.06
CA GLY A 233 -29.84 13.98 -14.03
C GLY A 233 -29.29 14.45 -15.36
N GLN A 234 -29.70 13.87 -16.45
CA GLN A 234 -29.27 14.34 -17.80
C GLN A 234 -29.95 15.68 -18.21
N ASP A 235 -31.04 16.07 -17.58
CA ASP A 235 -31.76 17.31 -17.92
C ASP A 235 -30.92 18.59 -17.68
N GLU A 236 -29.91 18.54 -16.81
CA GLU A 236 -28.97 19.64 -16.54
C GLU A 236 -27.78 19.69 -17.48
N LYS A 237 -27.49 18.58 -18.19
CA LYS A 237 -26.28 18.42 -19.03
C LYS A 237 -26.58 18.74 -20.49
N ARG A 238 -25.60 19.31 -21.18
CA ARG A 238 -25.65 19.49 -22.64
C ARG A 238 -25.42 18.20 -23.40
N SER A 239 -24.62 17.30 -22.81
CA SER A 239 -24.29 15.99 -23.35
C SER A 239 -24.22 14.95 -22.23
N GLY A 240 -24.62 13.71 -22.49
CA GLY A 240 -24.49 12.60 -21.56
C GLY A 240 -23.03 12.24 -21.19
N LEU A 241 -22.04 12.78 -21.92
CA LEU A 241 -20.61 12.62 -21.61
C LEU A 241 -20.09 13.67 -20.62
N ASP A 242 -20.83 14.79 -20.45
CA ASP A 242 -20.40 15.83 -19.54
C ASP A 242 -20.44 15.32 -18.10
N PHE A 243 -19.48 15.74 -17.29
CA PHE A 243 -19.37 15.32 -15.90
C PHE A 243 -19.32 16.52 -14.95
N ALA A 244 -19.79 16.32 -13.74
CA ALA A 244 -19.85 17.37 -12.74
C ALA A 244 -18.45 17.78 -12.26
N LEU A 245 -18.20 19.10 -12.23
CA LEU A 245 -17.07 19.73 -11.55
C LEU A 245 -17.47 20.29 -10.19
N TRP A 246 -18.70 20.80 -10.08
CA TRP A 246 -19.35 21.27 -8.86
C TRP A 246 -20.83 20.91 -8.90
N LYS A 247 -21.33 20.26 -7.86
CA LYS A 247 -22.76 19.94 -7.74
C LYS A 247 -23.42 20.82 -6.70
N LYS A 248 -24.56 21.41 -7.07
CA LYS A 248 -25.44 22.07 -6.14
C LYS A 248 -25.98 21.06 -5.14
N ALA A 249 -25.85 21.35 -3.85
CA ALA A 249 -26.36 20.50 -2.79
C ALA A 249 -27.87 20.51 -2.73
N GLN A 250 -28.49 19.36 -2.51
CA GLN A 250 -29.89 19.24 -2.11
C GLN A 250 -30.00 19.49 -0.60
N PRO A 251 -31.20 19.81 -0.08
CA PRO A 251 -31.40 20.11 1.35
C PRO A 251 -30.87 19.03 2.31
N GLU A 252 -30.91 17.76 1.91
CA GLU A 252 -30.48 16.60 2.65
C GLU A 252 -28.97 16.42 2.70
N HIS A 253 -28.20 17.09 1.82
CA HIS A 253 -26.75 17.02 1.82
C HIS A 253 -26.18 17.84 2.99
N ILE A 254 -25.61 17.14 3.99
CA ILE A 254 -24.96 17.76 5.16
C ILE A 254 -23.61 18.36 4.74
N MET A 255 -22.82 17.60 3.94
CA MET A 255 -21.51 18.03 3.48
C MET A 255 -21.65 18.93 2.26
N ARG A 256 -21.64 20.23 2.48
CA ARG A 256 -21.76 21.26 1.45
C ARG A 256 -21.02 22.53 1.86
N TRP A 257 -20.51 23.23 0.89
CA TRP A 257 -19.71 24.44 1.06
C TRP A 257 -20.22 25.56 0.16
N PRO A 258 -20.06 26.82 0.57
CA PRO A 258 -20.36 27.96 -0.29
C PRO A 258 -19.38 28.00 -1.48
N SER A 259 -19.91 28.28 -2.66
CA SER A 259 -19.16 28.54 -3.87
C SER A 259 -19.74 29.72 -4.65
N PRO A 260 -19.04 30.21 -5.71
CA PRO A 260 -19.60 31.25 -6.57
C PRO A 260 -20.91 30.87 -7.27
N TRP A 261 -21.19 29.57 -7.42
CA TRP A 261 -22.33 29.04 -8.19
C TRP A 261 -23.51 28.67 -7.28
N SER A 262 -23.22 28.01 -6.17
CA SER A 262 -24.23 27.60 -5.18
C SER A 262 -23.56 27.07 -3.92
N GLU A 263 -24.36 26.85 -2.85
CA GLU A 263 -23.96 25.86 -1.83
C GLU A 263 -23.95 24.46 -2.46
N GLY A 264 -22.84 23.75 -2.33
CA GLY A 264 -22.64 22.49 -3.01
C GLY A 264 -21.38 21.76 -2.59
N PHE A 265 -20.95 20.83 -3.41
CA PHE A 265 -19.75 20.02 -3.20
C PHE A 265 -19.04 19.76 -4.53
N PRO A 266 -17.73 19.47 -4.51
CA PRO A 266 -16.97 19.20 -5.73
C PRO A 266 -17.38 17.87 -6.36
N GLY A 267 -17.30 17.80 -7.70
CA GLY A 267 -17.38 16.54 -8.43
C GLY A 267 -16.15 15.66 -8.14
N TRP A 268 -16.37 14.37 -8.05
CA TRP A 268 -15.34 13.38 -7.71
C TRP A 268 -14.03 13.49 -8.51
N HIS A 269 -14.11 13.84 -9.79
CA HIS A 269 -12.93 13.92 -10.66
C HIS A 269 -12.06 15.16 -10.44
N ALA A 270 -12.55 16.20 -9.75
CA ALA A 270 -11.81 17.45 -9.53
C ALA A 270 -10.76 17.34 -8.41
N GLU A 271 -10.95 16.41 -7.45
CA GLU A 271 -10.12 16.30 -6.26
C GLU A 271 -8.67 15.96 -6.58
N CYS A 272 -8.41 14.90 -7.37
CA CYS A 272 -7.06 14.42 -7.66
C CYS A 272 -6.29 15.43 -8.53
N THR A 273 -6.96 16.08 -9.49
CA THR A 273 -6.36 17.15 -10.30
C THR A 273 -5.93 18.34 -9.44
N ALA A 274 -6.80 18.79 -8.53
CA ALA A 274 -6.51 19.93 -7.65
C ALA A 274 -5.39 19.62 -6.65
N MET A 275 -5.45 18.45 -5.99
CA MET A 275 -4.46 18.04 -5.01
C MET A 275 -3.12 17.67 -5.65
N GLY A 276 -3.13 17.03 -6.82
CA GLY A 276 -1.94 16.71 -7.60
C GLY A 276 -1.18 17.99 -7.96
N LYS A 277 -1.87 18.99 -8.53
CA LYS A 277 -1.29 20.29 -8.84
C LYS A 277 -0.73 20.99 -7.60
N LYS A 278 -1.44 20.96 -6.48
CA LYS A 278 -1.02 21.63 -5.23
C LYS A 278 0.28 21.06 -4.67
N TYR A 279 0.43 19.74 -4.63
CA TYR A 279 1.54 19.09 -3.94
C TYR A 279 2.69 18.67 -4.83
N LEU A 280 2.44 18.43 -6.11
CA LEU A 280 3.44 17.95 -7.07
C LEU A 280 3.76 18.96 -8.18
N GLY A 281 2.94 20.01 -8.33
CA GLY A 281 3.13 21.02 -9.37
C GLY A 281 2.25 20.78 -10.59
N GLU A 282 2.44 21.62 -11.62
CA GLU A 282 1.63 21.57 -12.84
C GLU A 282 1.92 20.33 -13.69
N VAL A 283 3.13 19.78 -13.58
CA VAL A 283 3.53 18.51 -14.20
C VAL A 283 4.30 17.69 -13.17
N PHE A 284 3.99 16.42 -13.09
CA PHE A 284 4.66 15.46 -12.21
C PHE A 284 4.91 14.12 -12.89
N ASP A 285 5.72 13.27 -12.26
CA ASP A 285 6.29 12.11 -12.93
C ASP A 285 5.28 10.97 -13.08
N ILE A 286 4.74 10.46 -11.99
CA ILE A 286 3.94 9.22 -11.99
C ILE A 286 2.56 9.48 -11.41
N HIS A 287 1.52 9.03 -12.14
CA HIS A 287 0.17 8.92 -11.60
C HIS A 287 -0.31 7.47 -11.69
N GLY A 288 -0.83 6.97 -10.57
CA GLY A 288 -1.22 5.58 -10.44
C GLY A 288 -2.61 5.33 -9.86
N GLY A 289 -3.17 4.16 -10.20
CA GLY A 289 -4.43 3.69 -9.66
C GLY A 289 -4.85 2.33 -10.24
N GLY A 290 -6.06 1.87 -9.90
CA GLY A 290 -6.65 0.69 -10.52
C GLY A 290 -7.08 0.92 -11.97
N MET A 291 -7.14 -0.14 -12.77
CA MET A 291 -7.64 -0.04 -14.16
C MET A 291 -9.09 0.42 -14.26
N ASP A 292 -9.88 0.24 -13.21
CA ASP A 292 -11.25 0.73 -13.08
C ASP A 292 -11.32 2.26 -13.03
N LEU A 293 -10.26 2.92 -12.54
CA LEU A 293 -10.16 4.38 -12.52
C LEU A 293 -9.75 4.97 -13.87
N MET A 294 -9.18 4.16 -14.79
CA MET A 294 -8.71 4.66 -16.09
C MET A 294 -9.82 5.41 -16.83
N PHE A 295 -11.06 4.91 -16.76
CA PHE A 295 -12.24 5.59 -17.27
C PHE A 295 -13.42 5.40 -16.30
N PRO A 296 -14.13 6.48 -15.92
CA PRO A 296 -13.99 7.86 -16.41
C PRO A 296 -12.95 8.71 -15.65
N HIS A 297 -12.48 8.30 -14.45
CA HIS A 297 -11.80 9.17 -13.47
C HIS A 297 -10.49 9.78 -14.01
N HIS A 298 -9.50 8.97 -14.40
CA HIS A 298 -8.21 9.48 -14.88
C HIS A 298 -8.30 10.17 -16.25
N GLU A 299 -9.24 9.73 -17.11
CA GLU A 299 -9.53 10.43 -18.35
C GLU A 299 -10.06 11.85 -18.09
N ALA A 300 -10.94 12.00 -17.07
CA ALA A 300 -11.44 13.30 -16.64
C ALA A 300 -10.33 14.18 -16.03
N GLU A 301 -9.39 13.61 -15.29
CA GLU A 301 -8.23 14.35 -14.77
C GLU A 301 -7.33 14.89 -15.89
N ILE A 302 -7.08 14.11 -16.95
CA ILE A 302 -6.37 14.58 -18.13
C ILE A 302 -7.13 15.75 -18.76
N ALA A 303 -8.45 15.60 -18.94
CA ALA A 303 -9.28 16.63 -19.51
C ALA A 303 -9.26 17.93 -18.66
N GLN A 304 -9.36 17.82 -17.34
CA GLN A 304 -9.29 18.96 -16.43
C GLN A 304 -7.92 19.64 -16.46
N SER A 305 -6.84 18.87 -16.51
CA SER A 305 -5.48 19.40 -16.61
C SER A 305 -5.28 20.17 -17.91
N CYS A 306 -5.64 19.57 -19.05
CA CYS A 306 -5.55 20.24 -20.34
C CYS A 306 -6.47 21.47 -20.42
N ALA A 307 -7.68 21.40 -19.88
CA ALA A 307 -8.64 22.52 -19.88
C ALA A 307 -8.17 23.67 -18.98
N SER A 308 -7.54 23.40 -17.87
CA SER A 308 -7.08 24.43 -16.93
C SER A 308 -5.69 24.99 -17.26
N MET A 309 -4.76 24.17 -17.72
CA MET A 309 -3.35 24.52 -17.89
C MET A 309 -2.87 24.51 -19.36
N GLY A 310 -3.64 23.89 -20.27
CA GLY A 310 -3.28 23.76 -21.68
C GLY A 310 -2.40 22.57 -22.02
N HIS A 311 -2.04 21.75 -21.05
CA HIS A 311 -1.19 20.57 -21.20
C HIS A 311 -1.57 19.47 -20.20
N GLU A 312 -1.10 18.25 -20.45
CA GLU A 312 -1.23 17.13 -19.52
C GLU A 312 -0.32 17.32 -18.30
N ALA A 313 -0.79 16.87 -17.14
CA ALA A 313 -0.05 17.00 -15.87
C ALA A 313 0.88 15.83 -15.58
N VAL A 314 0.80 14.70 -16.31
CA VAL A 314 1.41 13.43 -15.90
C VAL A 314 2.27 12.85 -17.03
N ASN A 315 3.52 12.46 -16.71
CA ASN A 315 4.42 11.82 -17.67
C ASN A 315 4.18 10.31 -17.78
N TYR A 316 3.97 9.62 -16.67
CA TYR A 316 3.82 8.17 -16.60
C TYR A 316 2.52 7.78 -15.91
N TRP A 317 1.56 7.26 -16.69
CA TRP A 317 0.32 6.69 -16.16
C TRP A 317 0.50 5.21 -15.90
N MET A 318 0.36 4.78 -14.65
CA MET A 318 0.52 3.39 -14.23
C MET A 318 -0.79 2.85 -13.68
N HIS A 319 -1.27 1.72 -14.23
CA HIS A 319 -2.51 1.09 -13.76
C HIS A 319 -2.26 -0.35 -13.35
N ASN A 320 -2.65 -0.69 -12.12
CA ASN A 320 -2.73 -2.08 -11.71
C ASN A 320 -4.04 -2.71 -12.18
N ASN A 321 -3.98 -3.97 -12.60
CA ASN A 321 -5.15 -4.72 -13.05
C ASN A 321 -6.02 -5.18 -11.87
N MET A 322 -7.23 -5.67 -12.17
CA MET A 322 -8.23 -6.06 -11.17
C MET A 322 -7.86 -7.37 -10.45
N ILE A 323 -8.49 -7.58 -9.30
CA ILE A 323 -8.57 -8.87 -8.62
C ILE A 323 -9.94 -9.49 -8.92
N THR A 324 -9.94 -10.77 -9.27
CA THR A 324 -11.12 -11.62 -9.36
C THR A 324 -11.17 -12.58 -8.17
N ILE A 325 -12.32 -13.09 -7.86
CA ILE A 325 -12.56 -14.11 -6.82
C ILE A 325 -13.12 -15.34 -7.52
N ASN A 326 -12.33 -16.42 -7.57
CA ASN A 326 -12.70 -17.64 -8.31
C ASN A 326 -13.16 -17.33 -9.75
N GLY A 327 -12.37 -16.52 -10.47
CA GLY A 327 -12.64 -16.10 -11.85
C GLY A 327 -13.75 -15.07 -12.04
N GLN A 328 -14.40 -14.61 -10.97
CA GLN A 328 -15.48 -13.63 -11.03
C GLN A 328 -15.06 -12.26 -10.49
N LYS A 329 -15.65 -11.20 -11.04
CA LYS A 329 -15.46 -9.85 -10.48
C LYS A 329 -15.95 -9.82 -9.03
N MET A 330 -15.16 -9.17 -8.13
CA MET A 330 -15.57 -8.95 -6.76
C MET A 330 -16.73 -7.94 -6.69
N GLY A 331 -17.79 -8.28 -5.96
CA GLY A 331 -18.95 -7.40 -5.80
C GLY A 331 -19.86 -7.79 -4.65
N LYS A 332 -20.42 -6.80 -3.94
CA LYS A 332 -21.34 -7.02 -2.82
C LYS A 332 -22.59 -7.80 -3.25
N SER A 333 -23.12 -7.49 -4.44
CA SER A 333 -24.29 -8.19 -5.00
C SER A 333 -24.04 -9.64 -5.38
N LEU A 334 -22.77 -10.03 -5.53
CA LEU A 334 -22.37 -11.41 -5.85
C LEU A 334 -22.03 -12.23 -4.61
N GLY A 335 -22.08 -11.63 -3.42
CA GLY A 335 -21.74 -12.31 -2.16
C GLY A 335 -20.26 -12.71 -2.03
N ASN A 336 -19.39 -12.20 -2.92
CA ASN A 336 -17.96 -12.51 -2.95
C ASN A 336 -17.09 -11.28 -2.59
N PHE A 337 -17.67 -10.33 -1.88
CA PHE A 337 -16.96 -9.14 -1.40
C PHE A 337 -16.31 -9.45 -0.04
N ILE A 338 -14.99 -9.56 -0.02
CA ILE A 338 -14.22 -9.93 1.17
C ILE A 338 -13.39 -8.73 1.63
N THR A 339 -13.59 -8.31 2.88
CA THR A 339 -12.79 -7.27 3.52
C THR A 339 -11.45 -7.81 3.99
N LEU A 340 -10.47 -6.92 4.21
CA LEU A 340 -9.17 -7.32 4.75
C LEU A 340 -9.27 -7.87 6.18
N ASP A 341 -10.16 -7.30 7.00
CA ASP A 341 -10.38 -7.80 8.36
C ASP A 341 -10.96 -9.23 8.35
N GLU A 342 -11.89 -9.53 7.44
CA GLU A 342 -12.40 -10.90 7.26
C GLU A 342 -11.32 -11.86 6.76
N LEU A 343 -10.41 -11.42 5.87
CA LEU A 343 -9.26 -12.21 5.45
C LEU A 343 -8.33 -12.54 6.62
N PHE A 344 -8.02 -11.53 7.45
CA PHE A 344 -7.13 -11.70 8.59
C PHE A 344 -7.73 -12.57 9.70
N THR A 345 -9.05 -12.60 9.83
CA THR A 345 -9.76 -13.36 10.86
C THR A 345 -10.34 -14.68 10.37
N GLY A 346 -10.43 -14.88 9.04
CA GLY A 346 -11.08 -16.06 8.46
C GLY A 346 -12.60 -16.08 8.61
N SER A 347 -13.23 -14.94 8.90
CA SER A 347 -14.66 -14.88 9.26
C SER A 347 -15.62 -14.87 8.07
N HIS A 348 -15.13 -14.73 6.83
CA HIS A 348 -15.99 -14.76 5.64
C HIS A 348 -16.30 -16.19 5.18
N PRO A 349 -17.56 -16.52 4.75
CA PRO A 349 -17.94 -17.88 4.36
C PRO A 349 -17.15 -18.51 3.21
N LEU A 350 -16.54 -17.70 2.34
CA LEU A 350 -15.69 -18.18 1.24
C LEU A 350 -14.27 -18.50 1.66
N LEU A 351 -13.89 -18.24 2.91
CA LEU A 351 -12.55 -18.49 3.43
C LEU A 351 -12.51 -19.81 4.19
N GLU A 352 -11.51 -20.63 3.92
CA GLU A 352 -11.28 -21.88 4.65
C GLU A 352 -10.59 -21.66 6.00
N LYS A 353 -9.85 -20.55 6.11
CA LYS A 353 -9.12 -20.16 7.33
C LYS A 353 -8.78 -18.66 7.33
N ALA A 354 -8.23 -18.19 8.43
CA ALA A 354 -7.53 -16.90 8.49
C ALA A 354 -6.24 -16.92 7.66
N TYR A 355 -5.93 -15.80 7.01
CA TYR A 355 -4.68 -15.61 6.27
C TYR A 355 -3.92 -14.43 6.83
N SER A 356 -2.61 -14.60 7.02
CA SER A 356 -1.78 -13.55 7.54
C SER A 356 -1.65 -12.37 6.56
N PRO A 357 -1.44 -11.14 7.06
CA PRO A 357 -1.20 -9.98 6.19
C PRO A 357 -0.03 -10.18 5.21
N MET A 358 1.04 -10.84 5.64
CA MET A 358 2.19 -11.10 4.77
C MET A 358 1.92 -12.17 3.72
N ALA A 359 1.09 -13.16 4.00
CA ALA A 359 0.63 -14.12 2.99
C ALA A 359 -0.17 -13.42 1.88
N ILE A 360 -1.05 -12.47 2.25
CA ILE A 360 -1.82 -11.66 1.29
C ILE A 360 -0.89 -10.74 0.49
N ARG A 361 0.07 -10.07 1.15
CA ARG A 361 1.06 -9.25 0.48
C ARG A 361 1.88 -10.05 -0.52
N PHE A 362 2.38 -11.21 -0.11
CA PHE A 362 3.17 -12.09 -0.96
C PHE A 362 2.36 -12.62 -2.14
N PHE A 363 1.11 -13.04 -1.91
CA PHE A 363 0.18 -13.45 -2.96
C PHE A 363 -0.01 -12.37 -4.03
N ILE A 364 -0.20 -11.10 -3.62
CA ILE A 364 -0.36 -9.98 -4.54
C ILE A 364 0.92 -9.74 -5.35
N LEU A 365 2.10 -9.86 -4.73
CA LEU A 365 3.39 -9.65 -5.37
C LEU A 365 3.81 -10.79 -6.32
N GLN A 366 3.21 -11.98 -6.20
CA GLN A 366 3.44 -13.09 -7.12
C GLN A 366 2.88 -12.88 -8.53
N ALA A 367 2.01 -11.89 -8.71
CA ALA A 367 1.50 -11.50 -10.02
C ALA A 367 2.03 -10.11 -10.41
N HIS A 368 2.41 -9.96 -11.68
CA HIS A 368 2.75 -8.64 -12.21
C HIS A 368 1.57 -7.68 -12.02
N TYR A 369 1.83 -6.41 -11.63
CA TYR A 369 0.75 -5.47 -11.31
C TYR A 369 -0.25 -5.26 -12.46
N ARG A 370 0.22 -5.35 -13.73
CA ARG A 370 -0.64 -5.25 -14.92
C ARG A 370 -1.44 -6.51 -15.25
N SER A 371 -1.14 -7.64 -14.64
CA SER A 371 -1.88 -8.89 -14.87
C SER A 371 -3.09 -8.98 -13.96
N THR A 372 -4.17 -9.61 -14.41
CA THR A 372 -5.28 -9.98 -13.52
C THR A 372 -4.78 -10.95 -12.46
N LEU A 373 -5.23 -10.80 -11.23
CA LEU A 373 -4.93 -11.69 -10.12
C LEU A 373 -6.21 -12.38 -9.67
N ASP A 374 -6.24 -13.69 -9.74
CA ASP A 374 -7.39 -14.45 -9.28
C ASP A 374 -7.16 -14.98 -7.87
N PHE A 375 -8.06 -14.61 -6.98
CA PHE A 375 -8.06 -15.06 -5.59
C PHE A 375 -8.80 -16.38 -5.47
N SER A 376 -8.16 -17.36 -4.83
CA SER A 376 -8.80 -18.58 -4.33
C SER A 376 -8.10 -19.03 -3.04
N ASN A 377 -8.75 -19.91 -2.25
CA ASN A 377 -8.12 -20.46 -1.04
C ASN A 377 -6.84 -21.23 -1.37
N GLU A 378 -6.86 -22.02 -2.44
CA GLU A 378 -5.70 -22.80 -2.90
C GLU A 378 -4.52 -21.89 -3.26
N ALA A 379 -4.79 -20.76 -3.95
CA ALA A 379 -3.75 -19.81 -4.35
C ALA A 379 -3.14 -19.12 -3.12
N LEU A 380 -3.96 -18.73 -2.13
CA LEU A 380 -3.45 -18.16 -0.88
C LEU A 380 -2.66 -19.16 -0.05
N GLN A 381 -3.12 -20.41 0.06
CA GLN A 381 -2.39 -21.46 0.78
C GLN A 381 -1.05 -21.79 0.09
N ALA A 382 -1.02 -21.75 -1.24
CA ALA A 382 0.24 -21.89 -1.99
C ALA A 382 1.18 -20.72 -1.73
N ALA A 383 0.65 -19.49 -1.69
CA ALA A 383 1.43 -18.29 -1.38
C ALA A 383 2.00 -18.33 0.06
N GLU A 384 1.20 -18.74 1.03
CA GLU A 384 1.62 -18.91 2.43
C GLU A 384 2.78 -19.90 2.56
N LYS A 385 2.67 -21.10 1.93
CA LYS A 385 3.77 -22.09 1.90
C LYS A 385 5.01 -21.56 1.18
N GLY A 386 4.83 -20.76 0.13
CA GLY A 386 5.92 -20.10 -0.57
C GLY A 386 6.62 -19.09 0.32
N LEU A 387 5.87 -18.24 1.00
CA LEU A 387 6.38 -17.25 1.96
C LEU A 387 7.16 -17.93 3.09
N GLU A 388 6.60 -18.97 3.71
CA GLU A 388 7.26 -19.72 4.77
C GLU A 388 8.61 -20.29 4.30
N ARG A 389 8.65 -20.90 3.13
CA ARG A 389 9.91 -21.41 2.55
C ARG A 389 10.94 -20.31 2.31
N LEU A 390 10.52 -19.15 1.81
CA LEU A 390 11.40 -18.00 1.59
C LEU A 390 11.95 -17.47 2.92
N MET A 391 11.11 -17.30 3.94
CA MET A 391 11.51 -16.81 5.27
C MET A 391 12.43 -17.78 5.98
N ASN A 392 12.15 -19.09 5.95
CA ASN A 392 12.99 -20.13 6.56
C ASN A 392 14.38 -20.19 5.90
N ALA A 393 14.45 -20.08 4.57
CA ALA A 393 15.74 -20.04 3.87
C ALA A 393 16.52 -18.76 4.24
N THR A 394 15.85 -17.60 4.28
CA THR A 394 16.46 -16.33 4.69
C THR A 394 17.04 -16.40 6.10
N ALA A 395 16.30 -16.95 7.06
CA ALA A 395 16.77 -17.14 8.43
C ALA A 395 17.92 -18.14 8.52
N SER A 396 18.00 -19.09 7.59
CA SER A 396 19.07 -20.10 7.56
C SER A 396 20.42 -19.56 7.06
N ILE A 397 20.45 -18.43 6.36
CA ILE A 397 21.69 -17.77 5.89
C ILE A 397 22.63 -17.51 7.09
N ALA A 398 22.10 -17.05 8.21
CA ALA A 398 22.87 -16.76 9.41
C ALA A 398 23.55 -18.00 10.06
N LYS A 399 23.13 -19.22 9.67
CA LYS A 399 23.67 -20.48 10.19
C LYS A 399 24.74 -21.09 9.27
N ILE A 400 24.98 -20.49 8.10
CA ILE A 400 25.95 -20.98 7.13
C ILE A 400 27.38 -20.69 7.63
N THR A 401 28.21 -21.72 7.66
CA THR A 401 29.64 -21.55 7.92
C THR A 401 30.37 -21.37 6.57
N PRO A 402 31.05 -20.24 6.36
CA PRO A 402 31.73 -19.98 5.09
C PRO A 402 32.91 -20.95 4.86
N SER A 403 33.18 -21.22 3.60
CA SER A 403 34.30 -22.00 3.13
C SER A 403 35.37 -21.10 2.51
N GLN A 404 36.49 -21.70 2.02
CA GLN A 404 37.52 -20.93 1.34
C GLN A 404 37.13 -20.47 -0.07
N HIS A 405 36.26 -21.20 -0.76
CA HIS A 405 35.86 -20.94 -2.15
C HIS A 405 34.34 -21.05 -2.30
N SER A 406 33.80 -20.25 -3.20
CA SER A 406 32.40 -20.34 -3.63
C SER A 406 32.30 -21.24 -4.87
N THR A 407 31.26 -22.09 -4.89
CA THR A 407 30.80 -22.81 -6.10
C THR A 407 29.47 -22.24 -6.60
N VAL A 408 28.93 -21.20 -5.94
CA VAL A 408 27.70 -20.51 -6.26
C VAL A 408 28.01 -19.13 -6.80
N ASP A 409 27.12 -18.61 -7.66
CA ASP A 409 27.24 -17.28 -8.27
C ASP A 409 26.16 -16.35 -7.72
N VAL A 410 26.51 -15.60 -6.68
CA VAL A 410 25.63 -14.63 -6.02
C VAL A 410 25.48 -13.34 -6.84
N ASP A 411 26.51 -12.97 -7.59
CA ASP A 411 26.49 -11.73 -8.38
C ASP A 411 25.49 -11.83 -9.55
N THR A 412 25.44 -12.97 -10.26
CA THR A 412 24.43 -13.23 -11.29
C THR A 412 23.00 -13.23 -10.70
N LEU A 413 22.80 -13.81 -9.51
CA LEU A 413 21.51 -13.77 -8.82
C LEU A 413 21.09 -12.33 -8.50
N ARG A 414 22.02 -11.52 -7.98
CA ARG A 414 21.79 -10.10 -7.70
C ARG A 414 21.41 -9.33 -8.95
N GLN A 415 22.17 -9.48 -10.04
CA GLN A 415 21.89 -8.84 -11.33
C GLN A 415 20.49 -9.20 -11.85
N SER A 416 20.11 -10.47 -11.79
CA SER A 416 18.80 -10.94 -12.23
C SER A 416 17.65 -10.31 -11.44
N CYS A 417 17.83 -10.10 -10.13
CA CYS A 417 16.83 -9.44 -9.30
C CYS A 417 16.67 -7.95 -9.66
N PHE A 418 17.77 -7.23 -9.88
CA PHE A 418 17.71 -5.82 -10.32
C PHE A 418 17.16 -5.67 -11.73
N ALA A 419 17.59 -6.53 -12.68
CA ALA A 419 17.06 -6.56 -14.03
C ALA A 419 15.53 -6.73 -14.05
N ALA A 420 15.01 -7.62 -13.21
CA ALA A 420 13.57 -7.81 -13.08
C ALA A 420 12.85 -6.58 -12.52
N MET A 421 13.42 -5.90 -11.52
CA MET A 421 12.83 -4.65 -11.02
C MET A 421 12.90 -3.51 -12.04
N ASN A 422 14.00 -3.42 -12.78
CA ASN A 422 14.18 -2.43 -13.84
C ASN A 422 13.27 -2.68 -15.05
N ASP A 423 12.73 -3.89 -15.18
CA ASP A 423 11.76 -4.25 -16.20
C ASP A 423 10.32 -4.06 -15.72
N ASP A 424 9.93 -2.83 -15.43
CA ASP A 424 8.56 -2.45 -15.06
C ASP A 424 8.10 -3.04 -13.71
N PHE A 425 8.99 -3.02 -12.71
CA PHE A 425 8.73 -3.49 -11.34
C PHE A 425 8.21 -4.94 -11.29
N ASN A 426 8.89 -5.84 -12.00
CA ASN A 426 8.46 -7.22 -12.22
C ASN A 426 8.66 -8.10 -11.00
N SER A 427 7.86 -7.89 -9.96
CA SER A 427 7.94 -8.64 -8.69
C SER A 427 7.84 -10.17 -8.84
N PRO A 428 7.01 -10.76 -9.73
CA PRO A 428 6.99 -12.22 -9.87
C PRO A 428 8.32 -12.80 -10.35
N ILE A 429 9.05 -12.11 -11.23
CA ILE A 429 10.38 -12.55 -11.64
C ILE A 429 11.40 -12.37 -10.52
N VAL A 430 11.33 -11.29 -9.75
CA VAL A 430 12.15 -11.13 -8.53
C VAL A 430 11.92 -12.29 -7.57
N ILE A 431 10.66 -12.65 -7.30
CA ILE A 431 10.31 -13.77 -6.42
C ILE A 431 10.86 -15.09 -6.98
N ALA A 432 10.76 -15.32 -8.29
CA ALA A 432 11.33 -16.50 -8.92
C ALA A 432 12.86 -16.57 -8.73
N ASN A 433 13.58 -15.46 -8.95
CA ASN A 433 15.03 -15.37 -8.73
C ASN A 433 15.38 -15.58 -7.24
N LEU A 434 14.59 -15.06 -6.30
CA LEU A 434 14.80 -15.34 -4.87
C LEU A 434 14.62 -16.81 -4.54
N PHE A 435 13.72 -17.55 -5.23
CA PHE A 435 13.60 -19.00 -5.06
C PHE A 435 14.79 -19.76 -5.67
N ASP A 436 15.47 -19.22 -6.69
CA ASP A 436 16.77 -19.75 -7.12
C ASP A 436 17.81 -19.57 -6.03
N GLY A 437 17.82 -18.42 -5.36
CA GLY A 437 18.62 -18.18 -4.16
C GLY A 437 18.29 -19.14 -3.01
N VAL A 438 17.00 -19.43 -2.78
CA VAL A 438 16.58 -20.44 -1.78
C VAL A 438 17.16 -21.83 -2.11
N ARG A 439 17.13 -22.23 -3.40
CA ARG A 439 17.78 -23.49 -3.82
C ARG A 439 19.28 -23.46 -3.56
N MET A 440 19.95 -22.35 -3.85
CA MET A 440 21.38 -22.14 -3.57
C MET A 440 21.69 -22.30 -2.07
N ILE A 441 20.92 -21.64 -1.20
CA ILE A 441 21.04 -21.73 0.26
C ILE A 441 20.90 -23.19 0.73
N ASN A 442 19.87 -23.89 0.25
CA ASN A 442 19.66 -25.30 0.62
C ASN A 442 20.81 -26.20 0.17
N GLN A 443 21.36 -26.02 -1.04
CA GLN A 443 22.52 -26.76 -1.52
C GLN A 443 23.77 -26.54 -0.67
N ILE A 444 23.99 -25.31 -0.18
CA ILE A 444 25.09 -24.97 0.73
C ILE A 444 24.91 -25.68 2.07
N ILE A 445 23.70 -25.62 2.64
CA ILE A 445 23.40 -26.29 3.93
C ILE A 445 23.53 -27.81 3.84
N GLU A 446 23.14 -28.40 2.71
CA GLU A 446 23.29 -29.84 2.44
C GLU A 446 24.72 -30.26 2.10
N GLY A 447 25.68 -29.33 2.03
CA GLY A 447 27.06 -29.59 1.68
C GLY A 447 27.30 -29.94 0.19
N LYS A 448 26.32 -29.68 -0.68
CA LYS A 448 26.39 -29.89 -2.14
C LYS A 448 27.02 -28.71 -2.88
N ALA A 449 27.07 -27.56 -2.24
CA ALA A 449 27.69 -26.33 -2.72
C ALA A 449 28.47 -25.66 -1.59
N THR A 450 29.37 -24.74 -1.93
CA THR A 450 30.16 -23.98 -0.97
C THR A 450 30.06 -22.49 -1.25
N ILE A 451 30.22 -21.67 -0.20
CA ILE A 451 30.22 -20.22 -0.28
C ILE A 451 31.33 -19.64 0.59
N ASN A 452 32.11 -18.70 0.08
CA ASN A 452 33.08 -17.96 0.87
C ASN A 452 32.46 -16.84 1.69
N GLN A 453 33.20 -16.20 2.58
CA GLN A 453 32.72 -15.16 3.47
C GLN A 453 32.15 -13.96 2.69
N ALA A 454 32.84 -13.47 1.66
CA ALA A 454 32.44 -12.32 0.89
C ALA A 454 31.11 -12.55 0.13
N ASP A 455 30.96 -13.72 -0.50
CA ASP A 455 29.74 -14.07 -1.21
C ASP A 455 28.57 -14.37 -0.25
N LEU A 456 28.86 -14.89 0.96
CA LEU A 456 27.84 -15.07 2.02
C LEU A 456 27.30 -13.71 2.49
N GLU A 457 28.16 -12.72 2.67
CA GLU A 457 27.77 -11.36 3.00
C GLU A 457 26.88 -10.75 1.90
N LYS A 458 27.30 -10.88 0.62
CA LYS A 458 26.48 -10.43 -0.53
C LYS A 458 25.12 -11.14 -0.58
N LEU A 459 25.07 -12.45 -0.32
CA LEU A 459 23.82 -13.21 -0.31
C LEU A 459 22.89 -12.74 0.81
N SER A 460 23.44 -12.50 2.00
CA SER A 460 22.71 -11.95 3.14
C SER A 460 22.13 -10.57 2.83
N GLU A 461 22.96 -9.66 2.28
CA GLU A 461 22.53 -8.34 1.86
C GLU A 461 21.45 -8.39 0.77
N LEU A 462 21.58 -9.29 -0.20
CA LEU A 462 20.60 -9.48 -1.27
C LEU A 462 19.23 -9.86 -0.71
N PHE A 463 19.17 -10.83 0.18
CA PHE A 463 17.93 -11.28 0.79
C PHE A 463 17.34 -10.21 1.72
N GLN A 464 18.19 -9.54 2.53
CA GLN A 464 17.76 -8.41 3.35
C GLN A 464 17.12 -7.31 2.50
N LEU A 465 17.76 -6.95 1.40
CA LEU A 465 17.28 -5.91 0.49
C LEU A 465 15.98 -6.30 -0.21
N PHE A 466 15.98 -7.44 -0.92
CA PHE A 466 14.82 -7.77 -1.75
C PHE A 466 13.64 -8.28 -0.95
N VAL A 467 13.85 -9.13 0.06
CA VAL A 467 12.76 -9.71 0.85
C VAL A 467 12.13 -8.65 1.76
N PHE A 468 12.93 -7.93 2.54
CA PHE A 468 12.40 -7.05 3.59
C PHE A 468 12.25 -5.59 3.15
N GLU A 469 13.21 -5.03 2.41
CA GLU A 469 13.17 -3.61 2.06
C GLU A 469 12.34 -3.34 0.80
N ILE A 470 12.55 -4.09 -0.30
CA ILE A 470 11.87 -3.86 -1.60
C ILE A 470 10.50 -4.53 -1.63
N LEU A 471 10.43 -5.86 -1.43
CA LEU A 471 9.15 -6.56 -1.39
C LEU A 471 8.35 -6.25 -0.11
N GLY A 472 9.00 -5.68 0.92
CA GLY A 472 8.37 -5.27 2.17
C GLY A 472 7.72 -6.43 2.94
N LEU A 473 8.25 -7.64 2.79
CA LEU A 473 7.82 -8.79 3.56
C LEU A 473 8.37 -8.70 4.99
N GLN A 474 7.71 -9.30 5.94
CA GLN A 474 8.15 -9.31 7.34
C GLN A 474 8.08 -10.73 7.89
N GLN A 475 8.97 -11.05 8.83
CA GLN A 475 8.83 -12.26 9.65
C GLN A 475 7.59 -12.06 10.54
N GLU A 476 6.59 -12.88 10.34
CA GLU A 476 5.43 -12.91 11.23
C GLU A 476 5.74 -13.86 12.40
N VAL A 477 5.54 -13.37 13.61
CA VAL A 477 5.52 -14.22 14.78
C VAL A 477 4.19 -14.95 14.75
N ASN A 478 4.21 -16.26 14.70
CA ASN A 478 2.99 -17.09 14.79
C ASN A 478 2.50 -17.05 16.24
N ASP A 479 1.88 -15.94 16.64
CA ASP A 479 1.32 -15.78 18.00
C ASP A 479 0.39 -16.94 18.39
N SER A 480 -0.32 -17.55 17.45
CA SER A 480 -1.20 -18.68 17.71
C SER A 480 -0.46 -19.99 17.94
N ALA A 481 0.51 -20.34 17.09
CA ALA A 481 1.29 -21.58 17.24
C ALA A 481 2.26 -21.49 18.42
N ASP A 482 2.88 -20.33 18.62
CA ASP A 482 3.74 -20.06 19.77
C ASP A 482 2.93 -20.03 21.08
N ASN A 483 1.72 -19.47 21.07
CA ASN A 483 0.80 -19.50 22.22
C ASN A 483 0.27 -20.91 22.51
N GLU A 484 -0.07 -21.72 21.49
CA GLU A 484 -0.46 -23.12 21.68
C GLU A 484 0.71 -23.96 22.22
N MET A 485 1.91 -23.78 21.69
CA MET A 485 3.10 -24.47 22.16
C MET A 485 3.47 -23.99 23.57
N LEU A 486 3.43 -22.69 23.85
CA LEU A 486 3.63 -22.11 25.18
C LEU A 486 2.60 -22.65 26.17
N SER A 487 1.31 -22.66 25.78
CA SER A 487 0.23 -23.23 26.59
C SER A 487 0.50 -24.69 26.89
N GLY A 488 0.84 -25.50 25.89
CA GLY A 488 1.18 -26.91 26.08
C GLY A 488 2.37 -27.14 27.01
N VAL A 489 3.42 -26.31 26.93
CA VAL A 489 4.57 -26.39 27.83
C VAL A 489 4.21 -25.98 29.25
N VAL A 490 3.44 -24.90 29.43
CA VAL A 490 2.98 -24.44 30.76
C VAL A 490 2.05 -25.48 31.38
N ASP A 491 1.12 -26.04 30.63
CA ASP A 491 0.21 -27.10 31.08
C ASP A 491 0.95 -28.37 31.51
N LEU A 492 1.99 -28.76 30.72
CA LEU A 492 2.87 -29.89 31.10
C LEU A 492 3.59 -29.62 32.43
N LEU A 493 4.20 -28.43 32.59
CA LEU A 493 4.88 -28.04 33.81
C LEU A 493 3.94 -28.00 35.03
N LEU A 494 2.72 -27.51 34.85
CA LEU A 494 1.72 -27.46 35.90
C LEU A 494 1.17 -28.86 36.25
N THR A 495 1.08 -29.76 35.26
CA THR A 495 0.75 -31.17 35.48
C THR A 495 1.84 -31.86 36.31
N LEU A 496 3.11 -31.70 35.97
CA LEU A 496 4.26 -32.22 36.73
C LEU A 496 4.27 -31.64 38.18
N ARG A 497 3.90 -30.36 38.32
CA ARG A 497 3.75 -29.73 39.64
C ARG A 497 2.66 -30.40 40.46
N MET A 498 1.52 -30.74 39.85
CA MET A 498 0.42 -31.44 40.57
C MET A 498 0.83 -32.86 40.96
N GLU A 499 1.57 -33.57 40.11
CA GLU A 499 2.12 -34.88 40.42
C GLU A 499 3.12 -34.82 41.61
N ALA A 500 4.05 -33.83 41.58
CA ALA A 500 4.96 -33.58 42.71
C ALA A 500 4.19 -33.32 44.01
N LYS A 501 3.12 -32.51 43.95
CA LYS A 501 2.25 -32.23 45.08
C LYS A 501 1.54 -33.48 45.62
N ALA A 502 1.06 -34.36 44.74
CA ALA A 502 0.44 -35.63 45.08
C ALA A 502 1.43 -36.59 45.74
N ASN A 503 2.68 -36.58 45.32
CA ASN A 503 3.80 -37.37 45.88
C ASN A 503 4.43 -36.73 47.13
N LYS A 504 3.89 -35.58 47.62
CA LYS A 504 4.40 -34.80 48.77
C LYS A 504 5.82 -34.22 48.53
N ASP A 505 6.26 -34.09 47.26
CA ASP A 505 7.47 -33.37 46.93
C ASP A 505 7.20 -31.87 46.82
N TRP A 506 7.15 -31.24 47.98
CA TRP A 506 6.86 -29.80 48.08
C TRP A 506 7.98 -28.94 47.47
N VAL A 507 9.23 -29.42 47.51
CA VAL A 507 10.38 -28.68 47.00
C VAL A 507 10.28 -28.49 45.48
N LEU A 508 9.98 -29.55 44.74
CA LEU A 508 9.79 -29.50 43.31
C LEU A 508 8.54 -28.70 42.92
N SER A 509 7.42 -28.93 43.64
CA SER A 509 6.16 -28.21 43.43
C SER A 509 6.33 -26.71 43.58
N ASP A 510 7.01 -26.24 44.63
CA ASP A 510 7.23 -24.82 44.89
C ASP A 510 8.24 -24.23 43.91
N LYS A 511 9.27 -24.97 43.52
CA LYS A 511 10.21 -24.55 42.52
C LYS A 511 9.52 -24.24 41.17
N ILE A 512 8.71 -25.15 40.64
CA ILE A 512 7.97 -24.95 39.39
C ILE A 512 7.08 -23.72 39.47
N ARG A 513 6.35 -23.56 40.58
CA ARG A 513 5.47 -22.39 40.77
C ARG A 513 6.24 -21.07 40.79
N ASN A 514 7.35 -21.02 41.53
CA ASN A 514 8.15 -19.80 41.65
C ASN A 514 8.81 -19.40 40.34
N GLU A 515 9.36 -20.37 39.61
CA GLU A 515 9.96 -20.13 38.28
C GLU A 515 8.91 -19.59 37.28
N LEU A 516 7.74 -20.23 37.16
CA LEU A 516 6.66 -19.76 36.30
C LEU A 516 6.16 -18.37 36.72
N THR A 517 6.08 -18.10 38.05
CA THR A 517 5.69 -16.78 38.56
C THR A 517 6.73 -15.71 38.19
N THR A 518 8.03 -16.04 38.24
CA THR A 518 9.13 -15.16 37.86
C THR A 518 9.09 -14.86 36.34
N LEU A 519 8.65 -15.81 35.52
CA LEU A 519 8.42 -15.65 34.09
C LEU A 519 7.13 -14.89 33.74
N GLY A 520 6.36 -14.44 34.74
CA GLY A 520 5.18 -13.61 34.54
C GLY A 520 3.85 -14.37 34.43
N PHE A 521 3.82 -15.68 34.80
CA PHE A 521 2.58 -16.43 34.84
C PHE A 521 1.90 -16.31 36.21
N ALA A 522 0.60 -15.98 36.23
CA ALA A 522 -0.23 -16.07 37.44
C ALA A 522 -0.91 -17.45 37.49
N ILE A 523 -0.66 -18.21 38.52
CA ILE A 523 -1.16 -19.58 38.69
C ILE A 523 -2.16 -19.64 39.81
N LYS A 524 -3.34 -20.23 39.55
CA LYS A 524 -4.40 -20.45 40.52
C LYS A 524 -4.69 -21.94 40.65
N ASP A 525 -4.49 -22.49 41.84
CA ASP A 525 -4.84 -23.88 42.16
C ASP A 525 -6.35 -24.02 42.28
N LEU A 526 -6.93 -25.00 41.60
CA LEU A 526 -8.31 -25.43 41.74
C LEU A 526 -8.38 -26.75 42.56
N LYS A 527 -9.60 -27.16 42.92
CA LYS A 527 -9.81 -28.40 43.68
C LYS A 527 -9.36 -29.64 42.90
N ASP A 528 -9.57 -29.63 41.57
CA ASP A 528 -9.28 -30.76 40.67
C ASP A 528 -8.46 -30.32 39.46
N GLY A 529 -7.49 -29.37 39.63
CA GLY A 529 -6.66 -28.88 38.53
C GLY A 529 -6.00 -27.52 38.79
N PHE A 530 -5.75 -26.77 37.75
CA PHE A 530 -5.14 -25.43 37.82
C PHE A 530 -5.70 -24.54 36.71
N GLU A 531 -5.64 -23.24 36.92
CA GLU A 531 -5.82 -22.18 35.93
C GLU A 531 -4.57 -21.31 35.92
N TRP A 532 -4.23 -20.76 34.77
CA TRP A 532 -3.14 -19.80 34.67
C TRP A 532 -3.41 -18.72 33.65
N GLU A 533 -2.78 -17.58 33.83
CA GLU A 533 -2.82 -16.43 32.88
C GLU A 533 -1.46 -15.74 32.85
N ILE A 534 -1.16 -15.05 31.75
CA ILE A 534 0.03 -14.21 31.64
C ILE A 534 -0.30 -12.84 32.27
N LYS A 535 0.48 -12.41 33.27
CA LYS A 535 0.38 -11.04 33.80
C LYS A 535 0.82 -10.05 32.74
N LYS A 536 -0.11 -9.22 32.28
CA LYS A 536 0.17 -8.09 31.39
C LYS A 536 0.84 -6.94 32.12
#